data_9f6f717b24e0741bcbaaee554e5ebe3e
#
_entry.id   9f6f717b24e0741bcbaaee554e5ebe3e
#
_cell.length_a   1.000
_cell.length_b   1.000
_cell.length_c   1.000
_cell.angle_alpha   90.00
_cell.angle_beta   90.00
_cell.angle_gamma   90.00
#
_symmetry.space_group_name_H-M   'P 1'
#
loop_
_entity.id
_entity.type
_entity.pdbx_description
1 polymer ?
#
loop_
_entity_poly.entity_id
_entity_poly.type
_entity_poly.pdbx_seq_one_letter_code
_entity_poly.pdbx_strand_id
1 'polypeptide(L)'
;MGEWAPTLQAVGIPQSPDPAGGETFGTFVATSAINPANWTRSYARAAYIDPLPPRPNLAILTGFTVTKILFDANLNATGVQFAQAKGDPVTTVNVRQEVLLAAGAIGSPNILMHSGVGPKDTLAAAGVDLKLDLPGVGQHLQDHVVSVFLQSHCDTQLHPVV
;
A
#
# COMPACT_ATOMS: atom_id res chain seq x y z
N MET A 1 -24.42 -17.05 -1.78
CA MET A 1 -23.14 -17.40 -1.09
C MET A 1 -23.26 -18.64 -0.19
N GLY A 2 -24.45 -19.19 0.05
CA GLY A 2 -24.66 -20.24 1.04
C GLY A 2 -24.10 -21.63 0.71
N GLU A 3 -23.82 -21.95 -0.55
CA GLU A 3 -23.54 -23.33 -0.96
C GLU A 3 -22.04 -23.68 -1.07
N TRP A 4 -21.17 -22.70 -1.21
CA TRP A 4 -19.74 -22.96 -1.42
C TRP A 4 -19.05 -23.59 -0.21
N ALA A 5 -19.24 -23.04 0.98
CA ALA A 5 -18.57 -23.54 2.18
C ALA A 5 -18.99 -24.99 2.50
N PRO A 6 -20.30 -25.35 2.49
CA PRO A 6 -20.73 -26.74 2.65
C PRO A 6 -20.20 -27.67 1.57
N THR A 7 -20.18 -27.23 0.30
CA THR A 7 -19.66 -28.04 -0.81
C THR A 7 -18.18 -28.34 -0.66
N LEU A 8 -17.37 -27.34 -0.30
CA LEU A 8 -15.95 -27.52 -0.08
C LEU A 8 -15.66 -28.35 1.17
N GLN A 9 -16.48 -28.20 2.21
CA GLN A 9 -16.37 -29.02 3.41
C GLN A 9 -16.66 -30.50 3.12
N ALA A 10 -17.61 -30.80 2.22
CA ALA A 10 -17.91 -32.17 1.81
C ALA A 10 -16.74 -32.87 1.08
N VAL A 11 -15.82 -32.11 0.48
CA VAL A 11 -14.59 -32.64 -0.15
C VAL A 11 -13.35 -32.47 0.74
N GLY A 12 -13.52 -32.20 2.02
CA GLY A 12 -12.44 -32.17 3.02
C GLY A 12 -11.73 -30.81 3.20
N ILE A 13 -12.29 -29.72 2.65
CA ILE A 13 -11.74 -28.37 2.87
C ILE A 13 -12.58 -27.70 3.97
N PRO A 14 -12.04 -27.52 5.18
CA PRO A 14 -12.80 -26.96 6.30
C PRO A 14 -13.12 -25.48 6.11
N GLN A 15 -14.08 -24.99 6.85
CA GLN A 15 -14.31 -23.57 6.98
C GLN A 15 -13.39 -23.02 8.08
N SER A 16 -12.57 -22.02 7.74
CA SER A 16 -11.75 -21.31 8.73
C SER A 16 -12.64 -20.37 9.55
N PRO A 17 -12.63 -20.49 10.88
CA PRO A 17 -13.40 -19.59 11.75
C PRO A 17 -12.77 -18.19 11.83
N ASP A 18 -11.46 -18.10 11.64
CA ASP A 18 -10.70 -16.84 11.67
C ASP A 18 -9.56 -16.85 10.64
N PRO A 19 -9.82 -16.35 9.42
CA PRO A 19 -8.79 -16.32 8.38
C PRO A 19 -7.61 -15.37 8.69
N ALA A 20 -7.76 -14.48 9.68
CA ALA A 20 -6.71 -13.57 10.13
C ALA A 20 -5.93 -14.11 11.34
N GLY A 21 -6.37 -15.22 11.94
CA GLY A 21 -5.79 -15.82 13.15
C GLY A 21 -4.54 -16.67 12.92
N GLY A 22 -4.00 -16.71 11.69
CA GLY A 22 -2.78 -17.48 11.37
C GLY A 22 -3.01 -18.84 10.73
N GLU A 23 -4.22 -19.37 10.73
CA GLU A 23 -4.59 -20.56 9.97
C GLU A 23 -5.04 -20.19 8.56
N THR A 24 -4.22 -20.54 7.58
CA THR A 24 -4.45 -20.13 6.19
C THR A 24 -5.13 -21.19 5.33
N PHE A 25 -5.33 -22.40 5.85
CA PHE A 25 -6.00 -23.48 5.13
C PHE A 25 -7.49 -23.52 5.44
N GLY A 26 -8.30 -23.45 4.39
CA GLY A 26 -9.76 -23.55 4.50
C GLY A 26 -10.50 -22.52 3.64
N THR A 27 -11.83 -22.58 3.73
CA THR A 27 -12.72 -21.62 3.09
C THR A 27 -13.09 -20.51 4.05
N PHE A 28 -13.18 -19.29 3.57
CA PHE A 28 -13.67 -18.16 4.36
C PHE A 28 -14.29 -17.09 3.48
N VAL A 29 -15.07 -16.24 4.09
CA VAL A 29 -15.55 -15.01 3.45
C VAL A 29 -14.47 -13.93 3.64
N ALA A 30 -13.89 -13.47 2.54
CA ALA A 30 -12.86 -12.43 2.60
C ALA A 30 -13.43 -11.16 3.24
N THR A 31 -12.68 -10.64 4.21
CA THR A 31 -13.02 -9.36 4.84
C THR A 31 -12.71 -8.21 3.89
N SER A 32 -13.58 -7.22 3.89
CA SER A 32 -13.43 -6.01 3.07
C SER A 32 -13.31 -4.78 3.95
N ALA A 33 -12.48 -3.83 3.55
CA ALA A 33 -12.35 -2.54 4.22
C ALA A 33 -13.56 -1.64 3.87
N ILE A 34 -14.73 -2.01 4.38
CA ILE A 34 -16.01 -1.33 4.17
C ILE A 34 -16.58 -0.91 5.51
N ASN A 35 -17.05 0.33 5.61
CA ASN A 35 -17.81 0.79 6.76
C ASN A 35 -19.22 0.18 6.70
N PRO A 36 -19.62 -0.67 7.65
CA PRO A 36 -20.92 -1.36 7.58
C PRO A 36 -22.12 -0.42 7.78
N ALA A 37 -21.92 0.78 8.33
CA ALA A 37 -23.01 1.72 8.55
C ALA A 37 -23.51 2.40 7.28
N ASN A 38 -22.65 2.58 6.29
CA ASN A 38 -22.98 3.32 5.07
C ASN A 38 -22.45 2.67 3.78
N TRP A 39 -21.83 1.50 3.88
CA TRP A 39 -21.29 0.70 2.76
C TRP A 39 -20.24 1.43 1.93
N THR A 40 -19.58 2.42 2.52
CA THR A 40 -18.47 3.12 1.87
C THR A 40 -17.13 2.49 2.22
N ARG A 41 -16.12 2.72 1.37
CA ARG A 41 -14.76 2.26 1.64
C ARG A 41 -14.25 2.89 2.95
N SER A 42 -13.77 2.03 3.86
CA SER A 42 -13.01 2.46 5.04
C SER A 42 -11.53 2.50 4.70
N TYR A 43 -10.92 3.67 4.82
CA TYR A 43 -9.50 3.91 4.54
C TYR A 43 -8.95 4.96 5.49
N ALA A 44 -7.64 5.12 5.53
CA ALA A 44 -6.95 5.91 6.54
C ALA A 44 -7.51 7.33 6.73
N ARG A 45 -7.80 8.04 5.63
CA ARG A 45 -8.38 9.38 5.72
C ARG A 45 -9.76 9.34 6.40
N ALA A 46 -10.66 8.49 5.90
CA ALA A 46 -12.03 8.40 6.43
C ALA A 46 -12.08 7.90 7.88
N ALA A 47 -11.10 7.09 8.30
CA ALA A 47 -11.06 6.52 9.65
C ALA A 47 -10.30 7.40 10.66
N TYR A 48 -9.27 8.13 10.23
CA TYR A 48 -8.34 8.78 11.16
C TYR A 48 -8.19 10.30 10.97
N ILE A 49 -8.61 10.85 9.83
CA ILE A 49 -8.47 12.28 9.55
C ILE A 49 -9.83 12.98 9.63
N ASP A 50 -10.79 12.53 8.83
CA ASP A 50 -12.10 13.20 8.71
C ASP A 50 -12.90 13.26 10.02
N PRO A 51 -12.85 12.27 10.94
CA PRO A 51 -13.56 12.33 12.22
C PRO A 51 -12.92 13.25 13.26
N LEU A 52 -11.67 13.68 13.03
CA LEU A 52 -10.95 14.48 14.02
C LEU A 52 -11.15 15.98 13.79
N PRO A 53 -11.18 16.79 14.88
CA PRO A 53 -11.18 18.23 14.74
C PRO A 53 -9.91 18.73 14.04
N PRO A 54 -9.95 19.88 13.36
CA PRO A 54 -8.77 20.48 12.76
C PRO A 54 -7.64 20.65 13.77
N ARG A 55 -6.43 20.24 13.39
CA ARG A 55 -5.23 20.35 14.23
C ARG A 55 -4.32 21.43 13.67
N PRO A 56 -3.96 22.48 14.41
CA PRO A 56 -3.13 23.58 13.92
C PRO A 56 -1.69 23.16 13.58
N ASN A 57 -1.25 22.01 14.09
CA ASN A 57 0.07 21.42 13.84
C ASN A 57 0.06 20.33 12.75
N LEU A 58 -1.06 20.11 12.07
CA LEU A 58 -1.18 19.14 10.97
C LEU A 58 -1.49 19.85 9.68
N ALA A 59 -0.58 19.78 8.71
CA ALA A 59 -0.79 20.22 7.34
C ALA A 59 -0.81 18.99 6.41
N ILE A 60 -1.86 18.88 5.59
CA ILE A 60 -2.02 17.80 4.61
C ILE A 60 -1.95 18.41 3.23
N LEU A 61 -0.91 18.05 2.46
CA LEU A 61 -0.74 18.48 1.09
C LEU A 61 -1.15 17.34 0.14
N THR A 62 -2.18 17.55 -0.64
CA THR A 62 -2.65 16.61 -1.66
C THR A 62 -2.30 17.12 -3.05
N GLY A 63 -2.20 16.21 -4.04
CA GLY A 63 -1.84 16.58 -5.41
C GLY A 63 -0.36 16.88 -5.61
N PHE A 64 0.50 16.47 -4.70
CA PHE A 64 1.95 16.60 -4.80
C PHE A 64 2.64 15.25 -4.85
N THR A 65 3.74 15.20 -5.56
CA THR A 65 4.63 14.04 -5.62
C THR A 65 5.93 14.36 -4.91
N VAL A 66 6.29 13.56 -3.92
CA VAL A 66 7.60 13.65 -3.27
C VAL A 66 8.66 13.14 -4.24
N THR A 67 9.67 13.97 -4.49
CA THR A 67 10.75 13.65 -5.44
C THR A 67 11.96 13.06 -4.76
N LYS A 68 12.34 13.56 -3.57
CA LYS A 68 13.43 13.01 -2.78
C LYS A 68 13.48 13.55 -1.34
N ILE A 69 14.24 12.86 -0.51
CA ILE A 69 14.65 13.28 0.83
C ILE A 69 16.05 13.90 0.72
N LEU A 70 16.27 15.00 1.43
CA LEU A 70 17.57 15.63 1.54
C LEU A 70 18.30 15.13 2.77
N PHE A 71 19.57 14.78 2.60
CA PHE A 71 20.45 14.33 3.68
C PHE A 71 21.65 15.24 3.81
N ASP A 72 22.09 15.46 5.04
CA ASP A 72 23.39 16.10 5.33
C ASP A 72 24.57 15.13 5.15
N ALA A 73 25.78 15.59 5.45
CA ALA A 73 27.00 14.78 5.34
C ALA A 73 27.04 13.59 6.33
N ASN A 74 26.25 13.64 7.39
CA ASN A 74 26.12 12.58 8.39
C ASN A 74 24.92 11.64 8.14
N LEU A 75 24.29 11.78 6.97
CA LEU A 75 23.09 11.03 6.58
C LEU A 75 21.84 11.32 7.44
N ASN A 76 21.79 12.45 8.15
CA ASN A 76 20.56 12.89 8.78
C ASN A 76 19.62 13.47 7.73
N ALA A 77 18.33 13.14 7.80
CA ALA A 77 17.31 13.72 6.95
C ALA A 77 17.07 15.19 7.33
N THR A 78 17.33 16.11 6.41
CA THR A 78 17.23 17.56 6.64
C THR A 78 16.06 18.22 5.93
N GLY A 79 15.49 17.57 4.92
CA GLY A 79 14.40 18.12 4.16
C GLY A 79 13.73 17.11 3.26
N VAL A 80 12.57 17.52 2.71
CA VAL A 80 11.82 16.76 1.70
C VAL A 80 11.54 17.68 0.53
N GLN A 81 11.74 17.19 -0.67
CA GLN A 81 11.41 17.87 -1.92
C GLN A 81 10.18 17.26 -2.58
N PHE A 82 9.31 18.11 -3.10
CA PHE A 82 8.11 17.69 -3.80
C PHE A 82 7.69 18.71 -4.87
N ALA A 83 6.91 18.25 -5.85
CA ALA A 83 6.34 19.07 -6.93
C ALA A 83 4.93 18.56 -7.27
N GLN A 84 4.12 19.38 -7.94
CA GLN A 84 2.79 18.96 -8.41
C GLN A 84 2.88 18.04 -9.61
N ALA A 85 3.67 18.42 -10.62
CA ALA A 85 3.88 17.64 -11.83
C ALA A 85 5.34 17.66 -12.26
N LYS A 86 5.67 16.81 -13.24
CA LYS A 86 7.01 16.79 -13.84
C LYS A 86 7.27 18.10 -14.58
N GLY A 87 8.34 18.79 -14.21
CA GLY A 87 8.74 20.08 -14.78
C GLY A 87 8.28 21.29 -13.97
N ASP A 88 7.43 21.10 -12.97
CA ASP A 88 7.02 22.17 -12.08
C ASP A 88 8.13 22.55 -11.10
N PRO A 89 8.08 23.77 -10.54
CA PRO A 89 9.01 24.20 -9.50
C PRO A 89 9.00 23.24 -8.30
N VAL A 90 10.19 22.84 -7.88
CA VAL A 90 10.36 21.97 -6.71
C VAL A 90 10.29 22.80 -5.44
N THR A 91 9.43 22.40 -4.52
CA THR A 91 9.32 22.98 -3.19
C THR A 91 10.10 22.13 -2.19
N THR A 92 10.78 22.78 -1.26
CA THR A 92 11.51 22.11 -0.17
C THR A 92 10.91 22.48 1.17
N VAL A 93 10.66 21.46 2.01
CA VAL A 93 10.30 21.62 3.42
C VAL A 93 11.41 21.06 4.30
N ASN A 94 11.84 21.85 5.26
CA ASN A 94 12.87 21.42 6.22
C ASN A 94 12.28 20.50 7.28
N VAL A 95 13.06 19.49 7.65
CA VAL A 95 12.73 18.52 8.69
C VAL A 95 13.32 18.95 10.01
N ARG A 96 12.52 18.91 11.07
CA ARG A 96 12.99 19.25 12.44
C ARG A 96 13.30 18.05 13.31
N GLN A 97 12.65 16.91 13.05
CA GLN A 97 12.81 15.69 13.82
C GLN A 97 13.11 14.50 12.90
N GLU A 98 12.13 14.06 12.12
CA GLU A 98 12.26 12.88 11.29
C GLU A 98 11.39 12.95 10.03
N VAL A 99 11.64 12.06 9.07
CA VAL A 99 10.80 11.80 7.90
C VAL A 99 10.22 10.41 8.02
N LEU A 100 8.90 10.31 8.08
CA LEU A 100 8.20 9.04 8.01
C LEU A 100 7.90 8.70 6.56
N LEU A 101 8.56 7.67 6.02
CA LEU A 101 8.41 7.23 4.65
C LEU A 101 7.36 6.13 4.55
N ALA A 102 6.17 6.48 4.08
CA ALA A 102 5.02 5.59 3.97
C ALA A 102 4.39 5.62 2.56
N ALA A 103 5.23 5.61 1.52
CA ALA A 103 4.80 5.74 0.12
C ALA A 103 4.47 4.38 -0.56
N GLY A 104 4.34 3.31 0.22
CA GLY A 104 4.04 1.96 -0.27
C GLY A 104 5.27 1.20 -0.75
N ALA A 105 5.05 -0.07 -1.14
CA ALA A 105 6.12 -1.02 -1.49
C ALA A 105 6.98 -0.58 -2.68
N ILE A 106 6.43 0.19 -3.60
CA ILE A 106 7.14 0.74 -4.76
C ILE A 106 7.60 2.17 -4.50
N GLY A 107 6.75 3.03 -3.96
CA GLY A 107 7.05 4.44 -3.78
C GLY A 107 8.16 4.70 -2.76
N SER A 108 8.19 3.97 -1.64
CA SER A 108 9.20 4.16 -0.59
C SER A 108 10.62 3.87 -1.08
N PRO A 109 10.94 2.70 -1.66
CA PRO A 109 12.26 2.46 -2.20
C PRO A 109 12.62 3.40 -3.36
N ASN A 110 11.64 3.80 -4.19
CA ASN A 110 11.87 4.75 -5.27
C ASN A 110 12.33 6.12 -4.73
N ILE A 111 11.67 6.65 -3.71
CA ILE A 111 12.07 7.91 -3.07
C ILE A 111 13.48 7.80 -2.44
N LEU A 112 13.80 6.68 -1.79
CA LEU A 112 15.14 6.44 -1.24
C LEU A 112 16.20 6.42 -2.34
N MET A 113 15.98 5.70 -3.43
CA MET A 113 16.92 5.64 -4.56
C MET A 113 17.11 7.01 -5.20
N HIS A 114 16.05 7.78 -5.44
CA HIS A 114 16.16 9.16 -5.92
C HIS A 114 16.88 10.09 -4.93
N SER A 115 16.95 9.70 -3.67
CA SER A 115 17.67 10.44 -2.61
C SER A 115 19.15 10.03 -2.47
N GLY A 116 19.60 9.06 -3.28
CA GLY A 116 20.98 8.55 -3.26
C GLY A 116 21.19 7.38 -2.27
N VAL A 117 20.11 6.77 -1.77
CA VAL A 117 20.16 5.63 -0.84
C VAL A 117 19.63 4.39 -1.54
N GLY A 118 20.48 3.42 -1.82
CA GLY A 118 20.06 2.20 -2.53
C GLY A 118 21.24 1.43 -3.12
N PRO A 119 20.97 0.40 -3.97
CA PRO A 119 22.04 -0.38 -4.59
C PRO A 119 22.91 0.49 -5.50
N LYS A 120 24.21 0.49 -5.26
CA LYS A 120 25.19 1.33 -5.95
C LYS A 120 25.08 1.26 -7.48
N ASP A 121 24.98 0.05 -8.02
CA ASP A 121 24.95 -0.14 -9.48
C ASP A 121 23.65 0.37 -10.10
N THR A 122 22.52 0.22 -9.39
CA THR A 122 21.22 0.76 -9.80
C THR A 122 21.25 2.29 -9.83
N LEU A 123 21.81 2.91 -8.79
CA LEU A 123 21.89 4.36 -8.70
C LEU A 123 22.83 4.92 -9.77
N ALA A 124 23.98 4.27 -10.01
CA ALA A 124 24.90 4.64 -11.06
C ALA A 124 24.28 4.57 -12.46
N ALA A 125 23.54 3.49 -12.75
CA ALA A 125 22.82 3.33 -14.01
C ALA A 125 21.74 4.39 -14.23
N ALA A 126 21.13 4.88 -13.12
CA ALA A 126 20.13 5.94 -13.15
C ALA A 126 20.72 7.36 -13.12
N GLY A 127 22.04 7.51 -13.04
CA GLY A 127 22.72 8.81 -12.92
C GLY A 127 22.43 9.54 -11.59
N VAL A 128 22.18 8.78 -10.53
CA VAL A 128 21.93 9.32 -9.19
C VAL A 128 23.21 9.20 -8.35
N ASP A 129 23.63 10.30 -7.72
CA ASP A 129 24.78 10.33 -6.84
C ASP A 129 24.57 9.45 -5.61
N LEU A 130 25.48 8.51 -5.39
CA LEU A 130 25.45 7.62 -4.24
C LEU A 130 25.76 8.37 -2.94
N LYS A 131 24.84 8.27 -1.98
CA LYS A 131 25.04 8.73 -0.58
C LYS A 131 25.28 7.58 0.37
N LEU A 132 24.50 6.50 0.21
CA LEU A 132 24.62 5.29 1.02
C LEU A 132 24.31 4.07 0.14
N ASP A 133 25.28 3.15 0.06
CA ASP A 133 25.07 1.85 -0.58
C ASP A 133 24.24 0.96 0.35
N LEU A 134 23.00 0.71 -0.06
CA LEU A 134 22.05 -0.10 0.69
C LEU A 134 21.39 -1.11 -0.27
N PRO A 135 22.02 -2.27 -0.50
CA PRO A 135 21.62 -3.22 -1.55
C PRO A 135 20.21 -3.77 -1.41
N GLY A 136 19.63 -3.78 -0.20
CA GLY A 136 18.28 -4.28 0.05
C GLY A 136 17.15 -3.34 -0.42
N VAL A 137 17.44 -2.07 -0.71
CA VAL A 137 16.42 -1.11 -1.12
C VAL A 137 15.85 -1.46 -2.49
N GLY A 138 14.54 -1.67 -2.57
CA GLY A 138 13.83 -2.03 -3.79
C GLY A 138 14.06 -3.47 -4.27
N GLN A 139 14.69 -4.31 -3.44
CA GLN A 139 14.89 -5.72 -3.74
C GLN A 139 13.85 -6.59 -3.04
N HIS A 140 13.72 -7.83 -3.51
CA HIS A 140 12.86 -8.85 -2.92
C HIS A 140 11.38 -8.45 -2.78
N LEU A 141 10.88 -7.70 -3.76
CA LEU A 141 9.45 -7.39 -3.83
C LEU A 141 8.66 -8.71 -3.94
N GLN A 142 7.72 -8.90 -3.02
CA GLN A 142 6.82 -10.05 -2.98
C GLN A 142 5.38 -9.57 -3.02
N ASP A 143 4.54 -10.33 -3.73
CA ASP A 143 3.10 -10.09 -3.76
C ASP A 143 2.37 -11.43 -3.75
N HIS A 144 1.09 -11.41 -3.36
CA HIS A 144 0.25 -12.58 -3.37
C HIS A 144 -0.11 -12.97 -4.82
N VAL A 145 0.13 -14.23 -5.17
CA VAL A 145 -0.38 -14.77 -6.42
C VAL A 145 -1.87 -15.11 -6.22
N VAL A 146 -2.74 -14.43 -6.93
CA VAL A 146 -4.18 -14.69 -6.92
C VAL A 146 -4.58 -15.26 -8.28
N SER A 147 -5.14 -16.49 -8.25
CA SER A 147 -5.78 -17.08 -9.42
C SER A 147 -7.29 -16.92 -9.29
N VAL A 148 -7.91 -16.20 -10.20
CA VAL A 148 -9.36 -16.00 -10.22
C VAL A 148 -9.97 -17.00 -11.21
N PHE A 149 -10.70 -17.98 -10.70
CA PHE A 149 -11.53 -18.87 -11.51
C PHE A 149 -12.96 -18.36 -11.49
N LEU A 150 -13.41 -17.80 -12.61
CA LEU A 150 -14.82 -17.49 -12.81
C LEU A 150 -15.50 -18.75 -13.32
N GLN A 151 -16.19 -19.47 -12.47
CA GLN A 151 -17.08 -20.55 -12.86
C GLN A 151 -18.44 -19.94 -13.16
N SER A 152 -18.76 -19.75 -14.44
CA SER A 152 -20.13 -19.46 -14.87
C SER A 152 -20.93 -20.74 -14.73
N HIS A 153 -21.80 -20.82 -13.73
CA HIS A 153 -22.87 -21.79 -13.72
C HIS A 153 -23.91 -21.34 -14.76
N CYS A 154 -23.91 -21.98 -15.90
CA CYS A 154 -25.06 -21.92 -16.79
C CYS A 154 -26.08 -22.88 -16.22
N ASP A 155 -26.86 -22.44 -15.24
CA ASP A 155 -28.03 -23.18 -14.77
C ASP A 155 -29.14 -23.01 -15.82
N THR A 156 -29.30 -24.04 -16.64
CA THR A 156 -30.39 -24.10 -17.64
C THR A 156 -31.77 -24.32 -17.00
N GLN A 157 -31.86 -24.33 -15.69
CA GLN A 157 -33.13 -24.37 -14.94
C GLN A 157 -33.40 -22.99 -14.32
N LEU A 158 -34.01 -22.13 -15.12
CA LEU A 158 -34.71 -20.95 -14.60
C LEU A 158 -35.84 -21.44 -13.66
N HIS A 159 -35.59 -21.38 -12.36
CA HIS A 159 -36.71 -21.48 -11.41
C HIS A 159 -37.55 -20.22 -11.56
N PRO A 160 -38.85 -20.37 -11.80
CA PRO A 160 -39.73 -19.22 -11.83
C PRO A 160 -39.70 -18.56 -10.44
N VAL A 161 -39.39 -17.27 -10.43
CA VAL A 161 -39.56 -16.44 -9.25
C VAL A 161 -41.03 -16.34 -8.97
N VAL A 162 -41.50 -16.97 -7.89
CA VAL A 162 -42.85 -16.81 -7.36
C VAL A 162 -42.83 -15.66 -6.35
#